data_82f31633cac7c130c1ce8f99a58ed46e
#
_entry.id   82f31633cac7c130c1ce8f99a58ed46e
#
_cell.length_a   1.000
_cell.length_b   1.000
_cell.length_c   1.000
_cell.angle_alpha   90.00
_cell.angle_beta   90.00
_cell.angle_gamma   90.00
#
_symmetry.space_group_name_H-M   'P 1'
#
loop_
_entity.id
_entity.type
_entity.pdbx_description
1 polymer ?
#
loop_
_entity_poly.entity_id
_entity_poly.type
_entity_poly.pdbx_seq_one_letter_code
_entity_poly.pdbx_strand_id
1 'polypeptide(L)'
;MSKLNIGDKAPEINAVDQNGNQITLDQYKGKKVVLYFYPKDMTPGCTAQSCNLSDNYKLLQKNGYDVIGVSCDSIKRHQKFIEKHSLPFNLISDEDQKVVNDYGVWQLKKFMGREYMGIVRTTFLIDENGIINEIITKVNTKEHTKQII
;
A
#
# COMPACT_ATOMS: atom_id res chain seq x y z
N MET A 1 -16.58 8.64 9.55
CA MET A 1 -15.60 8.19 8.56
C MET A 1 -16.31 7.62 7.35
N SER A 2 -16.05 8.16 6.20
CA SER A 2 -16.63 7.61 4.98
C SER A 2 -15.90 6.31 4.62
N LYS A 3 -16.66 5.28 4.35
CA LYS A 3 -16.12 4.01 3.89
C LYS A 3 -16.01 4.06 2.37
N LEU A 4 -14.83 3.73 1.85
CA LEU A 4 -14.62 3.66 0.42
C LEU A 4 -15.22 2.38 -0.15
N ASN A 5 -15.77 2.48 -1.35
CA ASN A 5 -16.38 1.37 -2.06
C ASN A 5 -15.81 1.25 -3.47
N ILE A 6 -15.98 0.08 -4.06
CA ILE A 6 -15.66 -0.13 -5.47
C ILE A 6 -16.49 0.85 -6.31
N GLY A 7 -15.85 1.53 -7.24
CA GLY A 7 -16.46 2.56 -8.07
C GLY A 7 -16.24 3.98 -7.57
N ASP A 8 -15.78 4.14 -6.34
CA ASP A 8 -15.46 5.45 -5.80
C ASP A 8 -14.16 5.99 -6.39
N LYS A 9 -14.05 7.31 -6.46
CA LYS A 9 -12.79 7.95 -6.79
C LYS A 9 -11.82 7.72 -5.63
N ALA A 10 -10.62 7.24 -5.93
CA ALA A 10 -9.58 7.07 -4.91
C ALA A 10 -9.20 8.45 -4.33
N PRO A 11 -9.12 8.60 -3.00
CA PRO A 11 -8.68 9.86 -2.40
C PRO A 11 -7.31 10.28 -2.93
N GLU A 12 -7.14 11.58 -3.13
CA GLU A 12 -5.86 12.11 -3.57
C GLU A 12 -4.79 11.85 -2.54
N ILE A 13 -3.58 11.57 -3.02
CA ILE A 13 -2.43 11.35 -2.16
C ILE A 13 -1.46 12.50 -2.38
N ASN A 14 -0.98 13.08 -1.28
CA ASN A 14 0.10 14.06 -1.28
C ASN A 14 0.99 13.73 -0.08
N ALA A 15 2.03 12.97 -0.32
CA ALA A 15 2.87 12.39 0.73
C ALA A 15 4.33 12.40 0.30
N VAL A 16 5.18 11.73 1.07
CA VAL A 16 6.60 11.56 0.72
C VAL A 16 6.92 10.08 0.56
N ASP A 17 7.82 9.79 -0.37
CA ASP A 17 8.31 8.43 -0.58
C ASP A 17 9.54 8.13 0.30
N GLN A 18 10.18 6.99 0.07
CA GLN A 18 11.35 6.54 0.82
C GLN A 18 12.57 7.45 0.70
N ASN A 19 12.57 8.37 -0.26
CA ASN A 19 13.66 9.33 -0.46
C ASN A 19 13.31 10.74 -0.01
N GLY A 20 12.12 10.92 0.59
CA GLY A 20 11.63 12.23 1.00
C GLY A 20 11.08 13.06 -0.16
N ASN A 21 10.95 12.47 -1.35
CA ASN A 21 10.39 13.14 -2.51
C ASN A 21 8.87 13.09 -2.48
N GLN A 22 8.23 14.14 -2.97
CA GLN A 22 6.78 14.18 -3.06
C GLN A 22 6.27 13.08 -3.98
N ILE A 23 5.26 12.36 -3.51
CA ILE A 23 4.56 11.34 -4.29
C ILE A 23 3.07 11.64 -4.24
N THR A 24 2.43 11.65 -5.39
CA THR A 24 0.99 11.89 -5.53
C THR A 24 0.36 10.80 -6.38
N LEU A 25 -0.91 10.53 -6.15
CA LEU A 25 -1.63 9.55 -6.98
C LEU A 25 -1.74 10.05 -8.42
N ASP A 26 -1.82 11.35 -8.62
CA ASP A 26 -1.92 11.97 -9.95
C ASP A 26 -0.70 11.66 -10.83
N GLN A 27 0.47 11.44 -10.22
CA GLN A 27 1.69 11.04 -10.96
C GLN A 27 1.53 9.68 -11.65
N TYR A 28 0.57 8.88 -11.21
CA TYR A 28 0.30 7.54 -11.74
C TYR A 28 -0.90 7.52 -12.69
N LYS A 29 -1.45 8.67 -13.03
CA LYS A 29 -2.57 8.77 -13.94
C LYS A 29 -2.23 8.12 -15.28
N GLY A 30 -3.15 7.33 -15.82
CA GLY A 30 -2.89 6.54 -17.02
C GLY A 30 -2.33 5.16 -16.76
N LYS A 31 -2.03 4.84 -15.50
CA LYS A 31 -1.59 3.50 -15.07
C LYS A 31 -2.55 2.95 -14.04
N LYS A 32 -2.68 1.63 -13.99
CA LYS A 32 -3.36 0.98 -12.88
C LYS A 32 -2.39 0.90 -11.71
N VAL A 33 -2.91 1.05 -10.48
CA VAL A 33 -2.09 1.08 -9.27
C VAL A 33 -2.54 0.01 -8.30
N VAL A 34 -1.57 -0.77 -7.81
CA VAL A 34 -1.73 -1.62 -6.63
C VAL A 34 -1.28 -0.78 -5.44
N LEU A 35 -2.23 -0.25 -4.68
CA LEU A 35 -1.95 0.56 -3.50
C LEU A 35 -2.19 -0.32 -2.28
N TYR A 36 -1.11 -0.82 -1.67
CA TYR A 36 -1.25 -1.73 -0.55
C TYR A 36 -0.81 -1.08 0.76
N PHE A 37 -1.69 -1.18 1.75
CA PHE A 37 -1.46 -0.68 3.11
C PHE A 37 -1.05 -1.85 3.99
N TYR A 38 0.04 -1.69 4.72
CA TYR A 38 0.55 -2.75 5.59
C TYR A 38 1.00 -2.17 6.93
N PRO A 39 0.92 -2.97 8.01
CA PRO A 39 1.15 -2.44 9.37
C PRO A 39 2.55 -1.90 9.63
N LYS A 40 3.60 -2.60 9.22
CA LYS A 40 4.96 -2.21 9.63
C LYS A 40 6.04 -2.89 8.81
N ASP A 41 7.07 -2.12 8.42
CA ASP A 41 8.25 -2.66 7.75
C ASP A 41 8.92 -3.74 8.59
N MET A 42 9.54 -4.70 7.92
CA MET A 42 10.38 -5.74 8.51
C MET A 42 9.66 -6.73 9.42
N THR A 43 8.33 -6.74 9.41
CA THR A 43 7.56 -7.81 10.05
C THR A 43 7.38 -8.96 9.06
N PRO A 44 7.21 -10.22 9.55
CA PRO A 44 7.16 -11.39 8.63
C PRO A 44 6.06 -11.31 7.57
N GLY A 45 4.84 -10.96 7.94
CA GLY A 45 3.72 -10.87 6.98
C GLY A 45 3.90 -9.75 5.97
N CYS A 46 4.37 -8.58 6.42
CA CYS A 46 4.60 -7.44 5.53
C CYS A 46 5.76 -7.71 4.58
N THR A 47 6.81 -8.37 5.06
CA THR A 47 7.94 -8.78 4.24
C THR A 47 7.50 -9.77 3.17
N ALA A 48 6.71 -10.78 3.53
CA ALA A 48 6.20 -11.77 2.59
C ALA A 48 5.36 -11.11 1.50
N GLN A 49 4.48 -10.20 1.87
CA GLN A 49 3.63 -9.47 0.91
C GLN A 49 4.46 -8.62 -0.05
N SER A 50 5.37 -7.83 0.48
CA SER A 50 6.21 -6.94 -0.32
C SER A 50 7.14 -7.72 -1.24
N CYS A 51 7.72 -8.81 -0.78
CA CYS A 51 8.59 -9.66 -1.60
C CYS A 51 7.79 -10.37 -2.70
N ASN A 52 6.58 -10.82 -2.42
CA ASN A 52 5.72 -11.42 -3.44
C ASN A 52 5.42 -10.43 -4.57
N LEU A 53 5.07 -9.19 -4.22
CA LEU A 53 4.83 -8.14 -5.21
C LEU A 53 6.10 -7.77 -5.96
N SER A 54 7.24 -7.72 -5.26
CA SER A 54 8.54 -7.44 -5.86
C SER A 54 8.95 -8.53 -6.87
N ASP A 55 8.81 -9.79 -6.49
CA ASP A 55 9.16 -10.92 -7.36
C ASP A 55 8.30 -10.96 -8.62
N ASN A 56 7.09 -10.43 -8.56
CA ASN A 56 6.14 -10.40 -9.66
C ASN A 56 5.95 -9.00 -10.26
N TYR A 57 6.84 -8.07 -9.95
CA TYR A 57 6.67 -6.68 -10.36
C TYR A 57 6.64 -6.52 -11.88
N LYS A 58 7.52 -7.21 -12.59
CA LYS A 58 7.54 -7.17 -14.06
C LYS A 58 6.24 -7.70 -14.66
N LEU A 59 5.68 -8.75 -14.06
CA LEU A 59 4.40 -9.31 -14.48
C LEU A 59 3.26 -8.31 -14.21
N LEU A 60 3.28 -7.65 -13.06
CA LEU A 60 2.29 -6.62 -12.73
C LEU A 60 2.38 -5.45 -13.71
N GLN A 61 3.59 -4.98 -14.03
CA GLN A 61 3.79 -3.91 -15.01
C GLN A 61 3.30 -4.32 -16.39
N LYS A 62 3.54 -5.57 -16.79
CA LYS A 62 3.04 -6.10 -18.06
C LYS A 62 1.51 -6.07 -18.14
N ASN A 63 0.84 -6.19 -16.99
CA ASN A 63 -0.62 -6.08 -16.89
C ASN A 63 -1.10 -4.64 -16.65
N GLY A 64 -0.23 -3.66 -16.78
CA GLY A 64 -0.57 -2.25 -16.66
C GLY A 64 -0.54 -1.68 -15.26
N TYR A 65 -0.07 -2.44 -14.27
CA TYR A 65 -0.02 -2.00 -12.87
C TYR A 65 1.35 -1.42 -12.50
N ASP A 66 1.31 -0.39 -11.67
CA ASP A 66 2.44 -0.02 -10.83
C ASP A 66 2.08 -0.30 -9.37
N VAL A 67 3.06 -0.33 -8.49
CA VAL A 67 2.86 -0.72 -7.09
C VAL A 67 3.32 0.40 -6.17
N ILE A 68 2.50 0.72 -5.18
CA ILE A 68 2.85 1.67 -4.11
C ILE A 68 2.49 1.02 -2.79
N GLY A 69 3.47 0.92 -1.88
CA GLY A 69 3.21 0.48 -0.52
C GLY A 69 3.04 1.67 0.42
N VAL A 70 2.24 1.53 1.45
CA VAL A 70 1.99 2.58 2.43
C VAL A 70 2.05 2.01 3.83
N SER A 71 2.85 2.62 4.69
CA SER A 71 2.80 2.39 6.13
C SER A 71 3.18 3.69 6.85
N CYS A 72 3.06 3.69 8.17
CA CYS A 72 3.42 4.85 8.99
C CYS A 72 4.89 4.83 9.44
N ASP A 73 5.70 3.95 8.84
CA ASP A 73 7.14 3.89 9.12
C ASP A 73 7.86 5.12 8.59
N SER A 74 9.01 5.42 9.19
CA SER A 74 9.85 6.54 8.76
C SER A 74 10.50 6.29 7.40
N ILE A 75 10.94 7.36 6.76
CA ILE A 75 11.72 7.30 5.53
C ILE A 75 12.93 6.38 5.70
N LYS A 76 13.63 6.50 6.82
CA LYS A 76 14.81 5.69 7.11
C LYS A 76 14.49 4.20 7.17
N ARG A 77 13.36 3.82 7.81
CA ARG A 77 12.94 2.42 7.87
C ARG A 77 12.56 1.89 6.49
N HIS A 78 11.85 2.68 5.69
CA HIS A 78 11.53 2.33 4.32
C HIS A 78 12.78 2.10 3.47
N GLN A 79 13.78 2.97 3.60
CA GLN A 79 15.04 2.81 2.88
C GLN A 79 15.73 1.49 3.23
N LYS A 80 15.76 1.14 4.52
CA LYS A 80 16.34 -0.13 4.97
C LYS A 80 15.57 -1.32 4.44
N PHE A 81 14.24 -1.23 4.44
CA PHE A 81 13.37 -2.30 3.95
C PHE A 81 13.57 -2.53 2.46
N ILE A 82 13.57 -1.45 1.67
CA ILE A 82 13.81 -1.51 0.24
C ILE A 82 15.18 -2.09 -0.07
N GLU A 83 16.21 -1.62 0.62
CA GLU A 83 17.58 -2.09 0.41
C GLU A 83 17.73 -3.57 0.74
N LYS A 84 17.18 -4.00 1.88
CA LYS A 84 17.29 -5.39 2.33
C LYS A 84 16.61 -6.37 1.37
N HIS A 85 15.49 -5.99 0.78
CA HIS A 85 14.69 -6.88 -0.07
C HIS A 85 14.68 -6.47 -1.54
N SER A 86 15.47 -5.47 -1.92
CA SER A 86 15.57 -4.98 -3.30
C SER A 86 14.20 -4.67 -3.91
N LEU A 87 13.36 -3.95 -3.16
CA LEU A 87 12.01 -3.61 -3.62
C LEU A 87 12.09 -2.59 -4.77
N PRO A 88 11.46 -2.85 -5.92
CA PRO A 88 11.60 -1.99 -7.11
C PRO A 88 10.55 -0.88 -7.20
N PHE A 89 9.69 -0.73 -6.21
CA PHE A 89 8.60 0.24 -6.21
C PHE A 89 8.69 1.18 -5.01
N ASN A 90 7.91 2.26 -5.04
CA ASN A 90 7.93 3.28 -3.99
C ASN A 90 7.14 2.86 -2.76
N LEU A 91 7.61 3.28 -1.60
CA LEU A 91 6.91 3.15 -0.33
C LEU A 91 6.62 4.55 0.22
N ILE A 92 5.36 4.81 0.54
CA ILE A 92 4.95 6.07 1.16
C ILE A 92 5.21 6.00 2.66
N SER A 93 5.89 7.04 3.18
CA SER A 93 6.10 7.22 4.61
C SER A 93 5.00 8.13 5.15
N ASP A 94 3.96 7.53 5.72
CA ASP A 94 2.76 8.24 6.19
C ASP A 94 2.80 8.45 7.71
N GLU A 95 3.87 9.10 8.20
CA GLU A 95 4.09 9.27 9.63
C GLU A 95 3.00 10.09 10.32
N ASP A 96 2.34 11.01 9.61
CA ASP A 96 1.24 11.81 10.14
C ASP A 96 -0.14 11.14 10.00
N GLN A 97 -0.19 9.92 9.48
CA GLN A 97 -1.40 9.10 9.31
C GLN A 97 -2.48 9.73 8.42
N LYS A 98 -2.12 10.67 7.56
CA LYS A 98 -3.09 11.31 6.68
C LYS A 98 -3.64 10.35 5.62
N VAL A 99 -2.76 9.65 4.92
CA VAL A 99 -3.16 8.73 3.84
C VAL A 99 -3.95 7.55 4.39
N VAL A 100 -3.49 6.96 5.50
CA VAL A 100 -4.18 5.83 6.12
C VAL A 100 -5.57 6.21 6.63
N ASN A 101 -5.74 7.45 7.11
CA ASN A 101 -7.05 7.95 7.52
C ASN A 101 -7.95 8.22 6.31
N ASP A 102 -7.40 8.85 5.26
CA ASP A 102 -8.17 9.15 4.04
C ASP A 102 -8.71 7.88 3.38
N TYR A 103 -7.95 6.78 3.47
CA TYR A 103 -8.35 5.49 2.91
C TYR A 103 -9.11 4.60 3.90
N GLY A 104 -9.34 5.07 5.13
CA GLY A 104 -10.13 4.35 6.12
C GLY A 104 -9.49 3.10 6.68
N VAL A 105 -8.18 2.94 6.55
CA VAL A 105 -7.46 1.73 7.01
C VAL A 105 -6.82 1.91 8.38
N TRP A 106 -6.87 3.10 8.97
CA TRP A 106 -6.39 3.38 10.32
C TRP A 106 -7.54 3.13 11.28
N GLN A 107 -7.52 1.98 11.96
CA GLN A 107 -8.64 1.50 12.74
C GLN A 107 -8.20 0.92 14.08
N LEU A 108 -9.17 0.81 15.01
CA LEU A 108 -8.93 0.15 16.27
C LEU A 108 -8.72 -1.35 16.05
N LYS A 109 -7.59 -1.85 16.54
CA LYS A 109 -7.23 -3.27 16.46
C LYS A 109 -7.16 -3.86 17.87
N LYS A 110 -7.46 -5.15 17.99
CA LYS A 110 -7.37 -5.89 19.25
C LYS A 110 -6.39 -7.03 19.09
N PHE A 111 -5.46 -7.15 20.03
CA PHE A 111 -4.48 -8.23 20.03
C PHE A 111 -4.13 -8.59 21.48
N MET A 112 -4.36 -9.84 21.85
CA MET A 112 -4.04 -10.38 23.19
C MET A 112 -4.60 -9.51 24.33
N GLY A 113 -5.85 -9.08 24.21
CA GLY A 113 -6.52 -8.26 25.22
C GLY A 113 -6.16 -6.79 25.21
N ARG A 114 -5.31 -6.35 24.30
CA ARG A 114 -4.93 -4.94 24.16
C ARG A 114 -5.62 -4.32 22.94
N GLU A 115 -6.07 -3.08 23.11
CA GLU A 115 -6.63 -2.28 22.03
C GLU A 115 -5.64 -1.22 21.62
N TYR A 116 -5.45 -1.01 20.31
CA TYR A 116 -4.57 0.02 19.78
C TYR A 116 -5.01 0.42 18.38
N MET A 117 -4.66 1.64 17.99
CA MET A 117 -4.89 2.10 16.63
C MET A 117 -3.77 1.59 15.71
N GLY A 118 -4.14 1.11 14.55
CA GLY A 118 -3.16 0.60 13.60
C GLY A 118 -3.74 0.44 12.20
N ILE A 119 -2.86 0.08 11.26
CA ILE A 119 -3.26 -0.15 9.88
C ILE A 119 -3.88 -1.55 9.76
N VAL A 120 -5.10 -1.60 9.23
CA VAL A 120 -5.71 -2.86 8.81
C VAL A 120 -5.22 -3.14 7.38
N ARG A 121 -4.53 -4.26 7.21
CA ARG A 121 -3.95 -4.64 5.92
C ARG A 121 -5.03 -4.67 4.84
N THR A 122 -4.88 -3.78 3.85
CA THR A 122 -5.87 -3.60 2.79
C THR A 122 -5.15 -3.21 1.51
N THR A 123 -5.58 -3.74 0.38
CA THR A 123 -5.05 -3.36 -0.93
C THR A 123 -6.18 -2.81 -1.78
N PHE A 124 -5.93 -1.64 -2.37
CA PHE A 124 -6.85 -1.00 -3.32
C PHE A 124 -6.28 -1.15 -4.72
N LEU A 125 -7.10 -1.66 -5.65
CA LEU A 125 -6.75 -1.68 -7.07
C LEU A 125 -7.42 -0.49 -7.72
N ILE A 126 -6.61 0.43 -8.23
CA ILE A 126 -7.06 1.71 -8.79
C ILE A 126 -6.80 1.69 -10.29
N ASP A 127 -7.80 2.09 -11.08
CA ASP A 127 -7.66 2.08 -12.53
C ASP A 127 -6.97 3.34 -13.07
N GLU A 128 -6.82 3.42 -14.38
CA GLU A 128 -6.11 4.50 -15.06
C GLU A 128 -6.77 5.87 -14.87
N ASN A 129 -8.03 5.89 -14.46
CA ASN A 129 -8.80 7.11 -14.22
C ASN A 129 -8.88 7.47 -12.73
N GLY A 130 -8.17 6.74 -11.88
CA GLY A 130 -8.19 7.00 -10.44
C GLY A 130 -9.41 6.44 -9.72
N ILE A 131 -10.10 5.48 -10.32
CA ILE A 131 -11.30 4.86 -9.73
C ILE A 131 -10.93 3.53 -9.08
N ILE A 132 -11.47 3.27 -7.89
CA ILE A 132 -11.24 2.02 -7.16
C ILE A 132 -12.01 0.90 -7.87
N ASN A 133 -11.28 -0.08 -8.39
CA ASN A 133 -11.85 -1.25 -9.05
C ASN A 133 -12.07 -2.42 -8.11
N GLU A 134 -11.22 -2.54 -7.08
CA GLU A 134 -11.30 -3.63 -6.12
C GLU A 134 -10.67 -3.23 -4.81
N ILE A 135 -11.19 -3.81 -3.71
CA ILE A 135 -10.66 -3.61 -2.37
C ILE A 135 -10.43 -5.00 -1.78
N ILE A 136 -9.18 -5.35 -1.53
CA ILE A 136 -8.79 -6.66 -0.99
C ILE A 136 -8.52 -6.50 0.50
N THR A 137 -9.38 -7.08 1.33
CA THR A 137 -9.27 -7.03 2.79
C THR A 137 -8.73 -8.32 3.38
N LYS A 138 -8.92 -9.44 2.70
CA LYS A 138 -8.37 -10.74 3.11
C LYS A 138 -7.12 -11.02 2.30
N VAL A 139 -6.04 -10.34 2.65
CA VAL A 139 -4.78 -10.41 1.91
C VAL A 139 -4.06 -11.72 2.23
N ASN A 140 -3.73 -12.47 1.17
CA ASN A 140 -2.80 -13.59 1.26
C ASN A 140 -1.39 -13.05 1.04
N THR A 141 -0.63 -12.86 2.13
CA THR A 141 0.68 -12.22 2.06
C THR A 141 1.71 -12.98 1.22
N LYS A 142 1.59 -14.30 1.14
CA LYS A 142 2.53 -15.14 0.40
C LYS A 142 2.21 -15.24 -1.09
N GLU A 143 0.96 -14.98 -1.47
CA GLU A 143 0.48 -15.11 -2.86
C GLU A 143 -0.37 -13.92 -3.27
N HIS A 144 0.02 -12.72 -2.85
CA HIS A 144 -0.80 -11.53 -3.07
C HIS A 144 -0.97 -11.19 -4.56
N THR A 145 0.07 -11.40 -5.37
CA THR A 145 -0.01 -11.16 -6.81
C THR A 145 -1.14 -11.95 -7.46
N LYS A 146 -1.38 -13.18 -7.03
CA LYS A 146 -2.48 -14.01 -7.55
C LYS A 146 -3.86 -13.42 -7.25
N GLN A 147 -3.98 -12.65 -6.20
CA GLN A 147 -5.23 -11.98 -5.85
C GLN A 147 -5.50 -10.77 -6.76
N ILE A 148 -4.46 -10.26 -7.42
CA ILE A 148 -4.52 -9.07 -8.26
C ILE A 148 -4.70 -9.45 -9.73
N ILE A 149 -3.98 -10.43 -10.18
CA ILE A 149 -4.00 -10.95 -11.56
C ILE A 149 -4.07 -12.49 -11.57
#